data_bc1b7835cdb64458873882ce3e9367d7
#
_entry.id   bc1b7835cdb64458873882ce3e9367d7
#
_cell.length_a   1.000
_cell.length_b   1.000
_cell.length_c   1.000
_cell.angle_alpha   90.00
_cell.angle_beta   90.00
_cell.angle_gamma   90.00
#
_symmetry.space_group_name_H-M   'P 1'
#
loop_
_entity.id
_entity.type
_entity.pdbx_description
1 polymer ?
#
loop_
_entity_poly.entity_id
_entity_poly.type
_entity_poly.pdbx_seq_one_letter_code
_entity_poly.pdbx_strand_id
1 'polypeptide(L)' 'MSQEGIHKRLHEINTFQCVDNELYLRGKDEMGNDFTLCFDAFNFLEWIDKEQIDYIKQKVIEYVEEK' A
#
# COMPACT_ATOMS: atom_id res chain seq x y z
N MET A 1 -7.82 19.32 -18.36
CA MET A 1 -8.00 18.05 -18.24
C MET A 1 -7.40 17.59 -17.01
N SER A 2 -7.92 16.87 -16.48
CA SER A 2 -7.34 16.40 -15.34
C SER A 2 -6.29 15.44 -15.70
N GLN A 3 -5.31 15.42 -14.94
CA GLN A 3 -4.27 14.52 -15.15
C GLN A 3 -4.43 13.46 -14.11
N GLU A 4 -4.64 12.29 -14.53
CA GLU A 4 -4.66 11.23 -13.60
C GLU A 4 -3.28 10.87 -13.22
N GLY A 5 -3.10 10.43 -12.03
CA GLY A 5 -1.85 9.92 -11.62
C GLY A 5 -1.50 8.63 -12.35
N ILE A 6 -0.29 8.18 -12.16
CA ILE A 6 0.13 6.92 -12.73
C ILE A 6 -0.56 5.80 -12.00
N HIS A 7 -1.17 4.92 -12.76
CA HIS A 7 -1.83 3.76 -12.16
C HIS A 7 -0.94 2.55 -12.39
N LYS A 8 -0.39 2.04 -11.31
CA LYS A 8 0.51 0.92 -11.38
C LYS A 8 0.07 -0.11 -10.35
N ARG A 9 -0.05 -1.34 -10.76
CA ARG A 9 -0.43 -2.38 -9.84
C ARG A 9 0.80 -2.97 -9.20
N LEU A 10 0.81 -2.95 -7.88
CA LEU A 10 1.90 -3.54 -7.11
C LEU A 10 1.49 -4.95 -6.74
N HIS A 11 2.23 -5.89 -7.24
CA HIS A 11 1.84 -7.29 -7.13
C HIS A 11 2.19 -7.89 -5.79
N GLU A 12 3.37 -7.55 -5.29
CA GLU A 12 3.86 -8.17 -4.07
C GLU A 12 4.57 -7.11 -3.25
N ILE A 13 4.22 -7.03 -1.98
CA ILE A 13 4.92 -6.15 -1.04
C ILE A 13 5.68 -7.05 -0.09
N ASN A 14 7.00 -6.95 -0.09
CA ASN A 14 7.80 -7.85 0.72
C ASN A 14 8.66 -7.15 1.77
N THR A 15 8.65 -5.82 1.81
CA THR A 15 9.45 -5.07 2.78
C THR A 15 8.66 -3.89 3.29
N PHE A 16 8.64 -3.74 4.60
CA PHE A 16 8.00 -2.61 5.27
C PHE A 16 9.00 -2.09 6.28
N GLN A 17 9.35 -0.82 6.17
CA GLN A 17 10.36 -0.25 7.03
C GLN A 17 10.01 1.20 7.34
N CYS A 18 10.27 1.63 8.58
CA CYS A 18 10.04 3.01 8.96
C CYS A 18 11.31 3.52 9.62
N VAL A 19 11.87 4.58 9.06
CA VAL A 19 13.08 5.20 9.59
C VAL A 19 12.77 6.67 9.75
N ASP A 20 12.86 7.17 10.98
CA ASP A 20 12.49 8.54 11.29
C ASP A 20 11.06 8.77 10.82
N ASN A 21 10.85 9.75 9.95
CA ASN A 21 9.50 10.03 9.46
C ASN A 21 9.31 9.53 8.04
N GLU A 22 10.06 8.53 7.63
CA GLU A 22 9.94 7.99 6.29
C GLU A 22 9.51 6.53 6.35
N LEU A 23 8.46 6.24 5.63
CA LEU A 23 7.90 4.91 5.56
C LEU A 23 8.20 4.34 4.19
N TYR A 24 8.80 3.17 4.15
CA TYR A 24 9.18 2.55 2.89
C TYR A 24 8.42 1.26 2.68
N LEU A 25 7.89 1.11 1.47
CA LEU A 25 7.31 -0.15 1.04
C LEU A 25 8.07 -0.60 -0.20
N ARG A 26 8.53 -1.83 -0.19
CA ARG A 26 9.26 -2.37 -1.31
C ARG A 26 8.64 -3.69 -1.72
N GLY A 27 8.79 -3.99 -3.00
CA GLY A 27 8.25 -5.22 -3.51
C GLY A 27 8.42 -5.30 -5.01
N LYS A 28 7.50 -6.01 -5.64
CA LYS A 28 7.54 -6.19 -7.09
C LYS A 28 6.22 -5.78 -7.70
N ASP A 29 6.28 -5.17 -8.88
CA ASP A 29 5.06 -4.84 -9.59
C ASP A 29 4.63 -6.06 -10.41
N GLU A 30 3.57 -5.92 -11.17
CA GLU A 30 3.03 -7.07 -11.89
C GLU A 30 3.90 -7.49 -13.05
N MET A 31 4.87 -6.66 -13.42
CA MET A 31 5.82 -7.01 -14.46
C MET A 31 7.07 -7.67 -13.90
N GLY A 32 7.15 -7.81 -12.58
CA GLY A 32 8.31 -8.42 -11.96
C GLY A 32 9.43 -7.45 -11.64
N ASN A 33 9.20 -6.16 -11.83
CA ASN A 33 10.23 -5.16 -11.54
C ASN A 33 10.14 -4.74 -10.09
N ASP A 34 11.30 -4.44 -9.51
CA ASP A 34 11.35 -3.95 -8.15
C ASP A 34 10.79 -2.54 -8.07
N PHE A 35 10.14 -2.24 -6.96
CA PHE A 35 9.68 -0.88 -6.71
C PHE A 35 9.97 -0.50 -5.27
N THR A 36 10.05 0.80 -5.01
CA THR A 36 10.16 1.34 -3.67
C THR A 36 9.26 2.55 -3.60
N LEU A 37 8.39 2.56 -2.59
CA LEU A 37 7.55 3.72 -2.32
C LEU A 37 7.98 4.33 -1.00
N CYS A 38 8.03 5.65 -0.96
CA CYS A 38 8.42 6.36 0.24
C CYS A 38 7.33 7.34 0.60
N PHE A 39 6.89 7.29 1.86
CA PHE A 39 5.82 8.17 2.35
C PHE A 39 6.31 8.95 3.54
N ASP A 40 5.70 10.12 3.75
CA ASP A 40 5.80 10.83 5.00
C ASP A 40 4.98 10.03 6.02
N ALA A 41 5.64 9.46 7.02
CA ALA A 41 4.95 8.56 7.94
C ALA A 41 3.90 9.27 8.76
N PHE A 42 4.19 10.49 9.22
CA PHE A 42 3.24 11.23 10.03
C PHE A 42 2.00 11.57 9.22
N ASN A 43 2.18 11.99 7.99
CA ASN A 43 1.05 12.31 7.11
C ASN A 43 0.22 11.05 6.83
N PHE A 44 0.89 9.93 6.61
CA PHE A 44 0.20 8.68 6.34
C PHE A 44 -0.65 8.27 7.54
N LEU A 45 -0.11 8.43 8.76
CA LEU A 45 -0.85 8.06 9.95
C LEU A 45 -2.04 8.98 10.20
N GLU A 46 -1.95 10.22 9.77
CA GLU A 46 -3.08 11.12 9.92
C GLU A 46 -4.23 10.73 8.99
N TRP A 47 -3.88 10.08 7.88
CA TRP A 47 -4.89 9.74 6.90
C TRP A 47 -5.50 8.37 7.16
N ILE A 48 -4.68 7.39 7.51
CA ILE A 48 -5.17 6.03 7.67
C ILE A 48 -5.38 5.74 9.14
N ASP A 49 -6.51 5.15 9.48
CA ASP A 49 -6.77 4.81 10.86
C ASP A 49 -7.26 3.37 10.94
N LYS A 50 -7.67 3.00 12.14
CA LYS A 50 -8.07 1.63 12.38
C LYS A 50 -9.27 1.21 11.54
N GLU A 51 -10.18 2.13 11.30
CA GLU A 51 -11.38 1.79 10.54
C GLU A 51 -11.05 1.41 9.11
N GLN A 52 -10.12 2.13 8.50
CA GLN A 52 -9.72 1.81 7.14
C GLN A 52 -8.99 0.49 7.08
N ILE A 53 -8.15 0.23 8.06
CA ILE A 53 -7.43 -1.03 8.12
C ILE A 53 -8.40 -2.19 8.32
N ASP A 54 -9.37 -2.02 9.22
CA ASP A 54 -10.34 -3.07 9.47
C ASP A 54 -11.20 -3.32 8.24
N TYR A 55 -11.54 -2.25 7.52
CA TYR A 55 -12.32 -2.38 6.30
C TYR A 55 -11.57 -3.23 5.27
N ILE A 56 -10.29 -2.95 5.10
CA ILE A 56 -9.49 -3.70 4.15
C ILE A 56 -9.40 -5.17 4.56
N LYS A 57 -9.19 -5.40 5.85
CA LYS A 57 -9.10 -6.78 6.33
C LYS A 57 -10.40 -7.53 6.08
N GLN A 58 -11.54 -6.88 6.33
CA GLN A 58 -12.82 -7.53 6.12
C GLN A 58 -13.02 -7.87 4.65
N LYS A 59 -12.68 -6.95 3.78
CA LYS A 59 -12.85 -7.19 2.35
C LYS A 59 -11.97 -8.33 1.86
N VAL A 60 -10.75 -8.41 2.38
CA VAL A 60 -9.85 -9.48 1.98
C VAL A 60 -10.37 -10.83 2.47
N ILE A 61 -10.90 -10.86 3.69
CA ILE A 61 -11.46 -12.10 4.20
C ILE A 61 -12.61 -12.57 3.34
N GLU A 62 -13.50 -11.66 2.96
CA GLU A 62 -14.63 -12.02 2.10
C GLU A 62 -14.14 -12.54 0.76
N TYR A 63 -13.13 -11.92 0.22
CA TYR A 63 -12.59 -12.33 -1.07
C TYR A 63 -12.03 -13.75 -0.99
N VAL A 64 -11.30 -14.04 0.08
CA VAL A 64 -10.69 -15.36 0.23
C VAL A 64 -11.77 -16.42 0.44
N GLU A 65 -12.82 -16.09 1.20
CA GLU A 65 -13.85 -17.07 1.46
C GLU A 65 -14.70 -17.39 0.25
N GLU A 66 -14.73 -16.48 -0.72
CA GLU A 66 -15.48 -16.74 -1.94
C GLU A 66 -14.74 -17.65 -2.90
N LYS A 67 -13.49 -17.88 -2.64
CA LYS A 67 -12.71 -18.78 -3.47
C LYS A 67 -12.82 -20.19 -2.95
#